data_885d3528d4ae970dd2f4e4681917b14a
#
_entry.id   885d3528d4ae970dd2f4e4681917b14a
#
_cell.length_a   1.000
_cell.length_b   1.000
_cell.length_c   1.000
_cell.angle_alpha   90.00
_cell.angle_beta   90.00
_cell.angle_gamma   90.00
#
_symmetry.space_group_name_H-M   'P 1'
#
loop_
_entity.id
_entity.type
_entity.pdbx_description
1 polymer ?
#
loop_
_entity_poly.entity_id
_entity_poly.type
_entity_poly.pdbx_seq_one_letter_code
_entity_poly.pdbx_strand_id
1 'polypeptide(L)'
;MRRAKRALPPVAVVLVLALGVPLAGCGSESGARGDGVSAGKEKGVDMQEAAEQSDAMLDAVLEGIDPDVQWAHGPTTTRACGVTRRRAVMTVVSPERRQTFLDRAENFWRKNGYRIKAVNKDEKFPAVYAVTRSGFGVSVSFRGKGQAFLEADTPCVKESKVAAPTAEPNGPAYENVYPLPRPNVRSDFWSGDQG
;
A
#
# COMPACT_ATOMS: atom_id res chain seq x y z
N MET A 1 -46.79 -21.86 -10.74
CA MET A 1 -46.44 -22.72 -9.58
C MET A 1 -45.80 -21.87 -8.49
N ARG A 2 -46.18 -22.07 -7.26
CA ARG A 2 -46.20 -21.24 -6.06
C ARG A 2 -44.84 -20.66 -5.61
N ARG A 3 -44.79 -19.33 -5.40
CA ARG A 3 -43.75 -18.60 -4.67
C ARG A 3 -43.88 -18.90 -3.17
N ALA A 4 -42.77 -19.30 -2.54
CA ALA A 4 -42.64 -19.38 -1.09
C ALA A 4 -41.91 -18.12 -0.58
N LYS A 5 -42.66 -17.28 0.18
CA LYS A 5 -42.10 -16.15 0.95
C LYS A 5 -41.52 -16.70 2.25
N ARG A 6 -40.24 -16.44 2.54
CA ARG A 6 -39.67 -16.67 3.86
C ARG A 6 -39.69 -15.37 4.66
N ALA A 7 -40.39 -15.39 5.80
CA ALA A 7 -40.47 -14.32 6.76
C ALA A 7 -39.23 -14.29 7.66
N LEU A 8 -38.74 -13.08 8.00
CA LEU A 8 -37.71 -12.79 9.00
C LEU A 8 -38.35 -12.72 10.39
N PRO A 9 -37.67 -13.19 11.45
CA PRO A 9 -38.13 -13.00 12.83
C PRO A 9 -37.73 -11.61 13.37
N PRO A 10 -38.45 -11.06 14.36
CA PRO A 10 -38.16 -9.77 14.96
C PRO A 10 -37.03 -9.84 16.00
N VAL A 11 -36.14 -8.87 15.95
CA VAL A 11 -35.09 -8.66 16.95
C VAL A 11 -35.70 -7.91 18.14
N ALA A 12 -35.65 -8.54 19.30
CA ALA A 12 -36.06 -7.91 20.58
C ALA A 12 -34.93 -7.03 21.10
N VAL A 13 -35.24 -5.74 21.28
CA VAL A 13 -34.37 -4.75 21.95
C VAL A 13 -34.59 -4.87 23.46
N VAL A 14 -33.57 -5.26 24.20
CA VAL A 14 -33.56 -5.21 25.68
C VAL A 14 -32.85 -3.94 26.11
N LEU A 15 -33.62 -3.03 26.67
CA LEU A 15 -33.15 -1.78 27.28
C LEU A 15 -32.86 -2.05 28.77
N VAL A 16 -31.58 -2.00 29.19
CA VAL A 16 -31.19 -2.05 30.58
C VAL A 16 -30.79 -0.66 31.04
N LEU A 17 -31.67 -0.04 31.85
CA LEU A 17 -31.38 1.18 32.61
C LEU A 17 -30.75 0.76 33.96
N ALA A 18 -29.50 1.17 34.21
CA ALA A 18 -28.92 1.11 35.54
C ALA A 18 -28.59 2.53 36.03
N LEU A 19 -29.43 3.01 36.95
CA LEU A 19 -29.18 4.19 37.78
C LEU A 19 -28.21 3.82 38.92
N GLY A 20 -27.13 4.55 39.09
CA GLY A 20 -26.21 4.42 40.20
C GLY A 20 -25.70 5.80 40.65
N VAL A 21 -26.02 6.16 41.88
CA VAL A 21 -25.89 7.45 42.56
C VAL A 21 -24.43 7.70 42.99
N PRO A 22 -23.94 8.97 43.08
CA PRO A 22 -22.58 9.28 43.52
C PRO A 22 -22.44 9.39 45.03
N LEU A 23 -21.36 8.93 45.61
CA LEU A 23 -20.91 9.24 46.95
C LEU A 23 -19.62 10.07 46.89
N ALA A 24 -19.74 11.30 47.37
CA ALA A 24 -18.63 12.17 47.66
C ALA A 24 -17.93 11.71 48.94
N GLY A 25 -16.61 11.62 48.88
CA GLY A 25 -15.77 11.35 50.04
C GLY A 25 -14.48 12.20 49.92
N CYS A 26 -14.43 13.33 50.63
CA CYS A 26 -13.19 14.03 50.93
C CYS A 26 -12.40 13.26 52.01
N GLY A 27 -11.11 13.05 51.74
CA GLY A 27 -10.17 12.54 52.73
C GLY A 27 -8.75 12.91 52.29
N SER A 28 -8.19 13.96 52.90
CA SER A 28 -6.77 14.30 52.80
C SER A 28 -5.98 13.27 53.60
N GLU A 29 -4.88 12.75 53.04
CA GLU A 29 -3.62 12.56 53.79
C GLU A 29 -2.45 12.16 52.86
N SER A 30 -1.34 12.75 53.17
CA SER A 30 -0.06 12.68 52.51
C SER A 30 0.56 11.28 52.57
N GLY A 31 1.14 10.82 51.48
CA GLY A 31 1.94 9.61 51.44
C GLY A 31 2.61 9.44 50.09
N ALA A 32 3.84 9.94 49.97
CA ALA A 32 4.69 9.74 48.82
C ALA A 32 4.99 8.26 48.61
N ARG A 33 4.68 7.74 47.42
CA ARG A 33 5.47 6.71 46.72
C ARG A 33 5.07 6.74 45.27
N GLY A 34 6.02 7.18 44.47
CA GLY A 34 5.89 7.19 43.00
C GLY A 34 5.85 5.77 42.46
N ASP A 35 4.69 5.34 42.04
CA ASP A 35 4.58 4.34 41.00
C ASP A 35 4.42 5.11 39.69
N GLY A 36 5.56 5.20 38.98
CA GLY A 36 5.62 5.72 37.64
C GLY A 36 4.71 4.88 36.78
N VAL A 37 3.48 5.36 36.55
CA VAL A 37 2.72 4.97 35.37
C VAL A 37 3.58 5.46 34.20
N SER A 38 4.40 4.56 33.69
CA SER A 38 5.05 4.74 32.39
C SER A 38 3.92 4.95 31.42
N ALA A 39 3.65 6.23 31.11
CA ALA A 39 2.88 6.61 29.96
C ALA A 39 3.63 5.97 28.78
N GLY A 40 3.13 4.83 28.30
CA GLY A 40 3.63 4.19 27.08
C GLY A 40 3.55 5.27 26.02
N LYS A 41 4.70 5.88 25.68
CA LYS A 41 4.84 6.69 24.48
C LYS A 41 4.29 5.80 23.38
N GLU A 42 3.16 6.19 22.79
CA GLU A 42 2.74 5.63 21.51
C GLU A 42 3.96 5.76 20.60
N LYS A 43 4.52 4.62 20.25
CA LYS A 43 5.72 4.54 19.44
C LYS A 43 5.25 4.90 18.04
N GLY A 44 5.36 6.19 17.70
CA GLY A 44 5.00 6.65 16.35
C GLY A 44 5.73 5.80 15.31
N VAL A 45 5.08 5.53 14.19
CA VAL A 45 5.63 4.75 13.06
C VAL A 45 6.99 5.31 12.68
N ASP A 46 7.99 4.44 12.59
CA ASP A 46 9.33 4.79 12.13
C ASP A 46 9.54 4.43 10.65
N MET A 47 10.72 4.76 10.10
CA MET A 47 11.00 4.54 8.67
C MET A 47 11.00 3.05 8.30
N GLN A 48 11.38 2.14 9.21
CA GLN A 48 11.34 0.70 8.92
C GLN A 48 9.90 0.20 8.82
N GLU A 49 9.07 0.52 9.82
CA GLU A 49 7.66 0.14 9.81
C GLU A 49 6.92 0.76 8.61
N ALA A 50 7.23 2.01 8.25
CA ALA A 50 6.66 2.66 7.09
C ALA A 50 7.13 2.03 5.77
N ALA A 51 8.38 1.57 5.69
CA ALA A 51 8.90 0.85 4.53
C ALA A 51 8.19 -0.50 4.33
N GLU A 52 7.94 -1.24 5.42
CA GLU A 52 7.18 -2.50 5.39
C GLU A 52 5.73 -2.28 4.93
N GLN A 53 5.07 -1.20 5.38
CA GLN A 53 3.75 -0.82 4.87
C GLN A 53 3.79 -0.47 3.38
N SER A 54 4.85 0.21 2.92
CA SER A 54 5.06 0.50 1.49
C SER A 54 5.24 -0.77 0.67
N ASP A 55 6.00 -1.74 1.17
CA ASP A 55 6.18 -3.03 0.52
C ASP A 55 4.83 -3.77 0.38
N ALA A 56 4.03 -3.85 1.45
CA ALA A 56 2.71 -4.46 1.43
C ALA A 56 1.74 -3.78 0.42
N MET A 57 1.80 -2.45 0.30
CA MET A 57 0.99 -1.71 -0.69
C MET A 57 1.39 -2.04 -2.13
N LEU A 58 2.69 -2.18 -2.40
CA LEU A 58 3.20 -2.54 -3.72
C LEU A 58 2.85 -3.98 -4.09
N ASP A 59 2.97 -4.90 -3.15
CA ASP A 59 2.64 -6.31 -3.36
C ASP A 59 1.13 -6.47 -3.63
N ALA A 60 0.29 -5.81 -2.85
CA ALA A 60 -1.17 -5.84 -3.03
C ALA A 60 -1.64 -5.30 -4.38
N VAL A 61 -1.03 -4.23 -4.91
CA VAL A 61 -1.41 -3.73 -6.25
C VAL A 61 -0.92 -4.66 -7.35
N LEU A 62 0.23 -5.30 -7.20
CA LEU A 62 0.74 -6.29 -8.15
C LEU A 62 -0.16 -7.52 -8.22
N GLU A 63 -0.63 -8.03 -7.08
CA GLU A 63 -1.63 -9.10 -7.00
C GLU A 63 -2.97 -8.70 -7.66
N GLY A 64 -3.31 -7.42 -7.66
CA GLY A 64 -4.49 -6.88 -8.32
C GLY A 64 -4.37 -6.68 -9.84
N ILE A 65 -3.19 -6.90 -10.42
CA ILE A 65 -2.94 -6.79 -11.87
C ILE A 65 -3.09 -8.16 -12.52
N ASP A 66 -4.16 -8.35 -13.28
CA ASP A 66 -4.47 -9.59 -14.00
C ASP A 66 -4.43 -9.35 -15.53
N PRO A 67 -3.77 -10.20 -16.36
CA PRO A 67 -2.88 -11.30 -15.93
C PRO A 67 -1.66 -10.83 -15.14
N ASP A 68 -1.12 -11.72 -14.33
CA ASP A 68 0.06 -11.45 -13.51
C ASP A 68 1.24 -10.92 -14.33
N VAL A 69 2.04 -10.09 -13.69
CA VAL A 69 3.31 -9.62 -14.24
C VAL A 69 4.47 -10.09 -13.37
N GLN A 70 5.61 -10.32 -14.00
CA GLN A 70 6.84 -10.55 -13.26
C GLN A 70 7.50 -9.22 -12.89
N TRP A 71 8.07 -9.18 -11.71
CA TRP A 71 8.71 -7.99 -11.17
C TRP A 71 10.00 -8.31 -10.40
N ALA A 72 10.82 -7.31 -10.20
CA ALA A 72 12.01 -7.33 -9.38
C ALA A 72 12.03 -6.11 -8.45
N HIS A 73 12.79 -6.19 -7.36
CA HIS A 73 13.01 -5.02 -6.51
C HIS A 73 13.74 -3.91 -7.27
N GLY A 74 13.22 -2.71 -7.18
CA GLY A 74 13.95 -1.51 -7.53
C GLY A 74 14.72 -0.96 -6.32
N PRO A 75 15.60 0.03 -6.52
CA PRO A 75 16.38 0.60 -5.42
C PRO A 75 15.48 1.27 -4.39
N THR A 76 15.74 1.01 -3.11
CA THR A 76 15.19 1.76 -1.99
C THR A 76 15.89 3.12 -1.90
N THR A 77 15.13 4.18 -1.71
CA THR A 77 15.66 5.53 -1.47
C THR A 77 15.22 6.00 -0.10
N THR A 78 16.15 6.38 0.74
CA THR A 78 15.88 7.01 2.04
C THR A 78 16.11 8.51 1.97
N ARG A 79 15.31 9.26 2.72
CA ARG A 79 15.44 10.70 2.95
C ARG A 79 15.41 10.93 4.46
N ALA A 80 15.63 12.17 4.91
CA ALA A 80 15.71 12.49 6.33
C ALA A 80 14.56 11.92 7.20
N CYS A 81 13.35 11.84 6.66
CA CYS A 81 12.17 11.34 7.39
C CYS A 81 11.26 10.44 6.54
N GLY A 82 11.75 9.86 5.47
CA GLY A 82 10.91 9.07 4.59
C GLY A 82 11.67 8.08 3.71
N VAL A 83 10.93 7.13 3.16
CA VAL A 83 11.44 6.04 2.33
C VAL A 83 10.63 5.94 1.04
N THR A 84 11.28 5.65 -0.06
CA THR A 84 10.63 5.20 -1.29
C THR A 84 11.00 3.75 -1.56
N ARG A 85 10.01 2.88 -1.62
CA ARG A 85 10.13 1.51 -2.10
C ARG A 85 9.72 1.43 -3.57
N ARG A 86 10.35 0.51 -4.30
CA ARG A 86 10.09 0.32 -5.74
C ARG A 86 9.97 -1.13 -6.13
N ARG A 87 9.09 -1.38 -7.10
CA ARG A 87 9.05 -2.62 -7.88
C ARG A 87 9.25 -2.25 -9.36
N ALA A 88 10.15 -2.93 -10.03
CA ALA A 88 10.35 -2.81 -11.48
C ALA A 88 9.63 -3.96 -12.17
N VAL A 89 8.71 -3.67 -13.07
CA VAL A 89 8.02 -4.70 -13.84
C VAL A 89 8.99 -5.26 -14.89
N MET A 90 9.23 -6.56 -14.83
CA MET A 90 10.12 -7.26 -15.75
C MET A 90 9.38 -7.84 -16.95
N THR A 91 8.06 -7.94 -16.86
CA THR A 91 7.20 -8.26 -18.01
C THR A 91 7.22 -7.11 -19.00
N VAL A 92 7.45 -7.42 -20.26
CA VAL A 92 7.37 -6.46 -21.36
C VAL A 92 5.91 -6.05 -21.55
N VAL A 93 5.61 -4.78 -21.35
CA VAL A 93 4.29 -4.21 -21.60
C VAL A 93 4.34 -3.39 -22.89
N SER A 94 3.62 -3.85 -23.91
CA SER A 94 3.58 -3.17 -25.21
C SER A 94 2.96 -1.77 -25.10
N PRO A 95 3.27 -0.83 -25.98
CA PRO A 95 2.70 0.52 -25.96
C PRO A 95 1.17 0.51 -25.86
N GLU A 96 0.51 -0.39 -26.58
CA GLU A 96 -0.95 -0.53 -26.66
C GLU A 96 -1.56 -1.02 -25.34
N ARG A 97 -0.77 -1.73 -24.52
CA ARG A 97 -1.20 -2.28 -23.22
C ARG A 97 -0.90 -1.38 -22.03
N ARG A 98 -0.11 -0.32 -22.20
CA ARG A 98 0.28 0.56 -21.08
C ARG A 98 -0.92 1.20 -20.40
N GLN A 99 -1.89 1.70 -21.16
CA GLN A 99 -3.08 2.29 -20.58
C GLN A 99 -3.88 1.25 -19.79
N THR A 100 -4.06 0.04 -20.34
CA THR A 100 -4.74 -1.07 -19.61
C THR A 100 -4.05 -1.39 -18.29
N PHE A 101 -2.71 -1.37 -18.28
CA PHE A 101 -1.93 -1.61 -17.06
C PHE A 101 -2.20 -0.53 -16.00
N LEU A 102 -2.16 0.75 -16.40
CA LEU A 102 -2.45 1.87 -15.52
C LEU A 102 -3.88 1.85 -15.01
N ASP A 103 -4.85 1.55 -15.86
CA ASP A 103 -6.26 1.46 -15.49
C ASP A 103 -6.51 0.37 -14.42
N ARG A 104 -5.79 -0.75 -14.49
CA ARG A 104 -5.89 -1.81 -13.47
C ARG A 104 -5.36 -1.34 -12.12
N ALA A 105 -4.18 -0.71 -12.09
CA ALA A 105 -3.63 -0.13 -10.87
C ALA A 105 -4.54 0.97 -10.29
N GLU A 106 -5.06 1.88 -11.14
CA GLU A 106 -5.98 2.93 -10.72
C GLU A 106 -7.27 2.35 -10.14
N ASN A 107 -7.86 1.36 -10.80
CA ASN A 107 -9.07 0.68 -10.34
C ASN A 107 -8.85 -0.05 -9.01
N PHE A 108 -7.69 -0.72 -8.85
CA PHE A 108 -7.32 -1.32 -7.58
C PHE A 108 -7.27 -0.28 -6.47
N TRP A 109 -6.58 0.84 -6.68
CA TRP A 109 -6.46 1.90 -5.69
C TRP A 109 -7.81 2.53 -5.33
N ARG A 110 -8.67 2.80 -6.32
CA ARG A 110 -10.04 3.33 -6.08
C ARG A 110 -10.86 2.37 -5.22
N LYS A 111 -10.84 1.07 -5.54
CA LYS A 111 -11.56 0.04 -4.78
C LYS A 111 -11.06 -0.08 -3.34
N ASN A 112 -9.77 0.17 -3.11
CA ASN A 112 -9.14 0.11 -1.79
C ASN A 112 -9.11 1.47 -1.05
N GLY A 113 -9.88 2.45 -1.52
CA GLY A 113 -10.08 3.72 -0.83
C GLY A 113 -8.92 4.71 -0.96
N TYR A 114 -8.00 4.52 -1.92
CA TYR A 114 -6.98 5.51 -2.23
C TYR A 114 -7.59 6.64 -3.05
N ARG A 115 -7.08 7.83 -2.84
CA ARG A 115 -7.48 9.02 -3.60
C ARG A 115 -6.51 9.23 -4.77
N ILE A 116 -7.02 9.19 -6.00
CA ILE A 116 -6.21 9.50 -7.18
C ILE A 116 -5.83 10.98 -7.15
N LYS A 117 -4.55 11.26 -7.29
CA LYS A 117 -3.96 12.62 -7.27
C LYS A 117 -3.80 13.19 -8.65
N ALA A 118 -3.31 12.37 -9.57
CA ALA A 118 -3.06 12.78 -10.95
C ALA A 118 -3.01 11.57 -11.87
N VAL A 119 -3.37 11.79 -13.12
CA VAL A 119 -3.17 10.86 -14.23
C VAL A 119 -2.41 11.61 -15.31
N ASN A 120 -1.22 11.14 -15.64
CA ASN A 120 -0.45 11.63 -16.78
C ASN A 120 -0.76 10.74 -17.99
N LYS A 121 -1.31 11.34 -19.05
CA LYS A 121 -1.70 10.67 -20.30
C LYS A 121 -0.65 10.82 -21.41
N ASP A 122 0.58 11.16 -21.06
CA ASP A 122 1.67 11.22 -22.05
C ASP A 122 1.83 9.86 -22.75
N GLU A 123 1.95 9.84 -24.06
CA GLU A 123 2.02 8.59 -24.84
C GLU A 123 3.27 7.76 -24.53
N LYS A 124 4.39 8.42 -24.21
CA LYS A 124 5.68 7.77 -23.95
C LYS A 124 5.86 7.44 -22.46
N PHE A 125 5.39 8.33 -21.59
CA PHE A 125 5.62 8.28 -20.16
C PHE A 125 4.30 8.41 -19.36
N PRO A 126 3.29 7.59 -19.66
CA PRO A 126 2.05 7.65 -18.94
C PRO A 126 2.25 7.21 -17.50
N ALA A 127 1.44 7.77 -16.58
CA ALA A 127 1.55 7.48 -15.16
C ALA A 127 0.24 7.75 -14.43
N VAL A 128 0.03 7.06 -13.31
CA VAL A 128 -1.05 7.33 -12.36
C VAL A 128 -0.46 7.46 -10.96
N TYR A 129 -0.97 8.42 -10.20
CA TYR A 129 -0.53 8.76 -8.85
C TYR A 129 -1.72 8.76 -7.91
N ALA A 130 -1.56 8.13 -6.75
CA ALA A 130 -2.59 8.10 -5.73
C ALA A 130 -1.98 8.32 -4.33
N VAL A 131 -2.85 8.52 -3.34
CA VAL A 131 -2.44 8.69 -1.95
C VAL A 131 -3.43 7.97 -1.04
N THR A 132 -2.93 7.32 0.00
CA THR A 132 -3.73 6.72 1.07
C THR A 132 -4.24 7.80 2.03
N ARG A 133 -5.19 7.43 2.90
CA ARG A 133 -5.65 8.32 3.99
C ARG A 133 -4.54 8.62 5.01
N SER A 134 -3.62 7.69 5.21
CA SER A 134 -2.45 7.84 6.10
C SER A 134 -1.28 8.60 5.47
N GLY A 135 -1.43 9.10 4.24
CA GLY A 135 -0.44 9.98 3.60
C GLY A 135 0.64 9.27 2.78
N PHE A 136 0.56 7.94 2.59
CA PHE A 136 1.47 7.26 1.67
C PHE A 136 1.13 7.65 0.23
N GLY A 137 2.14 8.06 -0.52
CA GLY A 137 2.05 8.23 -1.96
C GLY A 137 2.29 6.91 -2.68
N VAL A 138 1.47 6.59 -3.69
CA VAL A 138 1.71 5.44 -4.55
C VAL A 138 1.62 5.84 -6.02
N SER A 139 2.42 5.23 -6.86
CA SER A 139 2.39 5.51 -8.29
C SER A 139 2.74 4.29 -9.14
N VAL A 140 2.20 4.30 -10.36
CA VAL A 140 2.68 3.48 -11.47
C VAL A 140 3.06 4.42 -12.60
N SER A 141 4.27 4.26 -13.11
CA SER A 141 4.77 5.09 -14.21
C SER A 141 5.55 4.27 -15.24
N PHE A 142 5.29 4.53 -16.50
CA PHE A 142 6.14 4.05 -17.58
C PHE A 142 7.27 5.04 -17.83
N ARG A 143 8.49 4.52 -17.95
CA ARG A 143 9.70 5.32 -18.17
C ARG A 143 10.42 4.88 -19.44
N GLY A 144 11.63 5.37 -19.63
CA GLY A 144 12.40 5.12 -20.82
C GLY A 144 12.42 3.64 -21.26
N LYS A 145 12.19 3.39 -22.53
CA LYS A 145 12.11 2.06 -23.18
C LYS A 145 10.98 1.16 -22.63
N GLY A 146 9.88 1.76 -22.15
CA GLY A 146 8.70 1.02 -21.68
C GLY A 146 8.83 0.34 -20.34
N GLN A 147 9.85 0.67 -19.55
CA GLN A 147 9.99 0.15 -18.20
C GLN A 147 8.90 0.71 -17.30
N ALA A 148 8.06 -0.15 -16.74
CA ALA A 148 7.10 0.23 -15.71
C ALA A 148 7.72 0.10 -14.31
N PHE A 149 7.45 1.11 -13.47
CA PHE A 149 7.80 1.11 -12.05
C PHE A 149 6.56 1.35 -11.21
N LEU A 150 6.43 0.57 -10.14
CA LEU A 150 5.54 0.85 -9.05
C LEU A 150 6.37 1.44 -7.91
N GLU A 151 5.92 2.55 -7.34
CA GLU A 151 6.62 3.23 -6.26
C GLU A 151 5.65 3.51 -5.11
N ALA A 152 6.13 3.37 -3.89
CA ALA A 152 5.43 3.78 -2.68
C ALA A 152 6.34 4.67 -1.84
N ASP A 153 5.86 5.88 -1.58
CA ASP A 153 6.53 6.90 -0.78
C ASP A 153 5.87 7.01 0.59
N THR A 154 6.66 6.91 1.65
CA THR A 154 6.13 7.10 3.00
C THR A 154 5.83 8.56 3.28
N PRO A 155 4.91 8.89 4.19
CA PRO A 155 4.89 10.19 4.82
C PRO A 155 6.19 10.44 5.60
N CYS A 156 6.39 11.67 6.09
CA CYS A 156 7.47 11.96 7.02
C CYS A 156 7.20 11.26 8.35
N VAL A 157 8.10 10.37 8.76
CA VAL A 157 8.01 9.56 9.97
C VAL A 157 9.32 9.65 10.76
N LYS A 158 9.37 9.04 11.94
CA LYS A 158 10.58 9.03 12.76
C LYS A 158 11.72 8.32 12.01
N GLU A 159 12.91 8.93 12.01
CA GLU A 159 14.10 8.35 11.42
C GLU A 159 14.47 7.02 12.08
N SER A 160 14.79 6.03 11.26
CA SER A 160 15.35 4.73 11.66
C SER A 160 16.14 4.12 10.50
N LYS A 161 16.93 3.08 10.79
CA LYS A 161 17.53 2.26 9.73
C LYS A 161 16.44 1.52 8.98
N VAL A 162 16.61 1.39 7.67
CA VAL A 162 15.69 0.69 6.78
C VAL A 162 16.39 -0.53 6.20
N ALA A 163 15.86 -1.71 6.49
CA ALA A 163 16.32 -2.97 5.94
C ALA A 163 15.88 -3.13 4.46
N ALA A 164 16.49 -4.05 3.76
CA ALA A 164 16.03 -4.48 2.44
C ALA A 164 14.59 -5.03 2.53
N PRO A 165 13.80 -4.95 1.44
CA PRO A 165 12.49 -5.60 1.40
C PRO A 165 12.66 -7.13 1.51
N THR A 166 11.68 -7.79 2.15
CA THR A 166 11.71 -9.23 2.42
C THR A 166 10.87 -10.08 1.47
N ALA A 167 9.91 -9.46 0.74
CA ALA A 167 9.14 -10.17 -0.27
C ALA A 167 10.06 -10.68 -1.38
N GLU A 168 9.87 -11.94 -1.76
CA GLU A 168 10.64 -12.51 -2.88
C GLU A 168 10.03 -12.07 -4.22
N PRO A 169 10.84 -11.51 -5.15
CA PRO A 169 10.36 -11.22 -6.49
C PRO A 169 9.90 -12.50 -7.20
N ASN A 170 8.83 -12.39 -7.98
CA ASN A 170 8.36 -13.49 -8.83
C ASN A 170 9.01 -13.50 -10.23
N GLY A 171 9.88 -12.53 -10.49
CA GLY A 171 10.66 -12.38 -11.71
C GLY A 171 12.12 -12.77 -11.53
N PRO A 172 12.97 -12.50 -12.53
CA PRO A 172 14.40 -12.75 -12.42
C PRO A 172 15.00 -12.01 -11.21
N ALA A 173 15.78 -12.72 -10.40
CA ALA A 173 16.50 -12.13 -9.28
C ALA A 173 17.64 -11.24 -9.79
N TYR A 174 17.60 -9.96 -9.49
CA TYR A 174 18.63 -8.99 -9.82
C TYR A 174 19.19 -8.35 -8.56
N GLU A 175 19.55 -9.18 -7.59
CA GLU A 175 20.19 -8.70 -6.36
C GLU A 175 21.50 -7.99 -6.68
N ASN A 176 21.63 -6.77 -6.16
CA ASN A 176 22.80 -5.93 -6.35
C ASN A 176 23.18 -5.60 -7.82
N VAL A 177 22.28 -5.83 -8.77
CA VAL A 177 22.47 -5.43 -10.18
C VAL A 177 21.93 -4.03 -10.40
N TYR A 178 22.80 -3.08 -10.70
CA TYR A 178 22.42 -1.72 -11.06
C TYR A 178 23.23 -1.20 -12.26
N PRO A 179 22.60 -0.59 -13.24
CA PRO A 179 21.14 -0.37 -13.37
C PRO A 179 20.39 -1.68 -13.62
N LEU A 180 19.12 -1.74 -13.18
CA LEU A 180 18.28 -2.89 -13.46
C LEU A 180 18.19 -3.15 -14.97
N PRO A 181 18.20 -4.42 -15.41
CA PRO A 181 17.94 -4.77 -16.79
C PRO A 181 16.60 -4.26 -17.29
N ARG A 182 16.48 -4.13 -18.60
CA ARG A 182 15.19 -3.79 -19.22
C ARG A 182 14.21 -4.95 -19.05
N PRO A 183 12.89 -4.70 -19.15
CA PRO A 183 11.90 -5.76 -19.17
C PRO A 183 12.28 -6.81 -20.21
N ASN A 184 12.31 -8.07 -19.83
CA ASN A 184 12.78 -9.18 -20.65
C ASN A 184 11.91 -10.43 -20.56
N VAL A 185 10.81 -10.37 -19.80
CA VAL A 185 9.85 -11.47 -19.68
C VAL A 185 8.67 -11.17 -20.61
N ARG A 186 8.38 -12.11 -21.52
CA ARG A 186 7.24 -11.96 -22.43
C ARG A 186 5.98 -12.56 -21.80
N SER A 187 4.86 -11.96 -22.14
CA SER A 187 3.51 -12.40 -21.79
C SER A 187 2.63 -12.28 -23.03
N ASP A 188 1.83 -13.30 -23.30
CA ASP A 188 0.91 -13.28 -24.45
C ASP A 188 -0.05 -12.07 -24.40
N PHE A 189 -0.49 -11.72 -23.19
CA PHE A 189 -1.39 -10.59 -23.03
C PHE A 189 -0.65 -9.24 -23.00
N TRP A 190 0.39 -9.11 -22.17
CA TRP A 190 1.03 -7.81 -21.93
C TRP A 190 1.97 -7.39 -23.04
N SER A 191 2.66 -8.35 -23.67
CA SER A 191 3.68 -8.01 -24.67
C SER A 191 3.11 -7.78 -26.07
N GLY A 192 1.84 -8.09 -26.29
CA GLY A 192 1.22 -8.06 -27.62
C GLY A 192 1.81 -9.10 -28.56
N ASP A 193 1.09 -9.39 -29.64
CA ASP A 193 1.64 -10.16 -30.73
C ASP A 193 2.72 -9.33 -31.43
N GLN A 194 3.96 -9.77 -31.33
CA GLN A 194 5.01 -9.37 -32.27
C GLN A 194 4.86 -10.32 -33.47
N GLY A 195 3.95 -9.96 -34.38
CA GLY A 195 3.87 -10.60 -35.68
C GLY A 195 5.13 -10.33 -36.53
#